data_c470e6e3aa59ae0bf4f3f3aab7fc5f48
#
_entry.id   c470e6e3aa59ae0bf4f3f3aab7fc5f48
#
_cell.length_a   1.000
_cell.length_b   1.000
_cell.length_c   1.000
_cell.angle_alpha   90.00
_cell.angle_beta   90.00
_cell.angle_gamma   90.00
#
_symmetry.space_group_name_H-M   'P 1'
#
loop_
_entity.id
_entity.type
_entity.pdbx_description
1 polymer ?
#
loop_
_entity_poly.entity_id
_entity_poly.type
_entity_poly.pdbx_seq_one_letter_code
_entity_poly.pdbx_strand_id
1 'polypeptide(L)'
;NISSNSYAILNKDDAWFNEIIKNIKCNYKTYGFKKNNDIYISKYILTIEKTDINLVYKNNTYKFSSKLIGKYNLYNIMASVLACLLLGLDINKIIQSISSIKQIPGRLEKLKLLNGNFAIVDYAHTPDAYNNILSTISELSSNKKIITIFGCGGNRDKSKRPMMAKIAE
;
A
#
# COMPACT_ATOMS: atom_id res chain seq x y z
N ASN A 1 -24.53 -5.45 7.65
CA ASN A 1 -24.83 -6.89 7.47
C ASN A 1 -24.23 -7.36 6.15
N ILE A 2 -23.15 -8.17 6.23
CA ILE A 2 -22.55 -8.81 5.05
C ILE A 2 -23.26 -10.15 4.89
N SER A 3 -23.75 -10.47 3.69
CA SER A 3 -24.42 -11.75 3.42
C SER A 3 -23.46 -12.93 3.53
N SER A 4 -23.96 -14.12 3.86
CA SER A 4 -23.15 -15.35 3.95
C SER A 4 -22.43 -15.70 2.64
N ASN A 5 -22.92 -15.23 1.50
CA ASN A 5 -22.32 -15.44 0.18
C ASN A 5 -21.27 -14.39 -0.19
N SER A 6 -20.96 -13.43 0.70
CA SER A 6 -19.94 -12.41 0.48
C SER A 6 -18.56 -12.87 0.95
N TYR A 7 -17.54 -12.20 0.46
CA TYR A 7 -16.16 -12.40 0.90
C TYR A 7 -15.62 -11.13 1.57
N ALA A 8 -14.95 -11.31 2.71
CA ALA A 8 -14.07 -10.29 3.28
C ALA A 8 -12.64 -10.50 2.75
N ILE A 9 -11.95 -9.43 2.44
CA ILE A 9 -10.53 -9.44 2.04
C ILE A 9 -9.73 -8.80 3.17
N LEU A 10 -8.89 -9.59 3.84
CA LEU A 10 -8.28 -9.21 5.10
C LEU A 10 -6.75 -9.18 5.02
N ASN A 11 -6.17 -8.10 5.54
CA ASN A 11 -4.73 -8.02 5.78
C ASN A 11 -4.38 -8.88 6.99
N LYS A 12 -3.67 -10.01 6.78
CA LYS A 12 -3.28 -10.91 7.87
C LYS A 12 -2.04 -10.44 8.63
N ASP A 13 -1.33 -9.45 8.12
CA ASP A 13 -0.20 -8.83 8.82
C ASP A 13 -0.67 -7.71 9.78
N ASP A 14 -1.95 -7.33 9.72
CA ASP A 14 -2.56 -6.35 10.61
C ASP A 14 -2.71 -6.90 12.04
N ALA A 15 -2.41 -6.07 13.03
CA ALA A 15 -2.51 -6.45 14.45
C ALA A 15 -3.94 -6.84 14.87
N TRP A 16 -4.95 -6.27 14.22
CA TRP A 16 -6.37 -6.52 14.51
C TRP A 16 -6.95 -7.71 13.77
N PHE A 17 -6.17 -8.37 12.92
CA PHE A 17 -6.66 -9.51 12.12
C PHE A 17 -7.38 -10.56 12.96
N ASN A 18 -6.76 -11.00 14.06
CA ASN A 18 -7.32 -12.04 14.93
C ASN A 18 -8.63 -11.62 15.62
N GLU A 19 -8.79 -10.33 15.94
CA GLU A 19 -10.03 -9.82 16.51
C GLU A 19 -11.13 -9.70 15.46
N ILE A 20 -10.76 -9.29 14.25
CA ILE A 20 -11.69 -9.16 13.14
C ILE A 20 -12.29 -10.50 12.78
N ILE A 21 -11.48 -11.57 12.64
CA ILE A 21 -11.96 -12.89 12.22
C ILE A 21 -12.89 -13.54 13.24
N LYS A 22 -12.78 -13.23 14.54
CA LYS A 22 -13.73 -13.73 15.56
C LYS A 22 -15.16 -13.26 15.32
N ASN A 23 -15.33 -12.11 14.67
CA ASN A 23 -16.63 -11.45 14.49
C ASN A 23 -17.17 -11.57 13.06
N ILE A 24 -16.40 -12.12 12.12
CA ILE A 24 -16.82 -12.28 10.73
C ILE A 24 -17.71 -13.51 10.59
N LYS A 25 -18.86 -13.31 9.92
CA LYS A 25 -19.84 -14.37 9.60
C LYS A 25 -19.85 -14.78 8.12
N CYS A 26 -19.01 -14.17 7.28
CA CYS A 26 -18.86 -14.48 5.86
C CYS A 26 -17.54 -15.21 5.58
N ASN A 27 -17.40 -15.76 4.38
CA ASN A 27 -16.13 -16.27 3.91
C ASN A 27 -15.10 -15.15 3.85
N TYR A 28 -13.82 -15.49 4.01
CA TYR A 28 -12.76 -14.48 3.87
C TYR A 28 -11.56 -15.02 3.09
N LYS A 29 -10.81 -14.11 2.52
CA LYS A 29 -9.52 -14.32 1.88
C LYS A 29 -8.49 -13.39 2.49
N THR A 30 -7.25 -13.87 2.56
CA THR A 30 -6.16 -13.17 3.25
C THR A 30 -5.05 -12.74 2.31
N TYR A 31 -4.43 -11.61 2.63
CA TYR A 31 -3.23 -11.14 1.96
C TYR A 31 -2.20 -10.62 2.96
N GLY A 32 -0.93 -10.59 2.56
CA GLY A 32 0.17 -10.10 3.38
C GLY A 32 1.52 -10.55 2.85
N PHE A 33 2.57 -10.44 3.66
CA PHE A 33 3.94 -10.86 3.28
C PHE A 33 4.29 -12.27 3.74
N LYS A 34 3.50 -12.88 4.61
CA LYS A 34 3.74 -14.24 5.09
C LYS A 34 3.14 -15.27 4.16
N LYS A 35 3.83 -16.42 3.98
CA LYS A 35 3.41 -17.51 3.09
C LYS A 35 2.07 -18.16 3.44
N ASN A 36 1.56 -17.95 4.65
CA ASN A 36 0.29 -18.51 5.10
C ASN A 36 -0.94 -17.64 4.73
N ASN A 37 -0.80 -16.81 3.72
CA ASN A 37 -1.87 -16.02 3.11
C ASN A 37 -2.38 -16.68 1.82
N ASP A 38 -3.64 -16.39 1.43
CA ASP A 38 -4.16 -16.81 0.12
C ASP A 38 -3.37 -16.18 -1.03
N ILE A 39 -2.93 -14.93 -0.85
CA ILE A 39 -2.00 -14.23 -1.74
C ILE A 39 -0.93 -13.51 -0.90
N TYR A 40 0.32 -13.58 -1.35
CA TYR A 40 1.39 -12.90 -0.65
C TYR A 40 2.50 -12.45 -1.60
N ILE A 41 3.27 -11.45 -1.17
CA ILE A 41 4.48 -11.02 -1.87
C ILE A 41 5.68 -11.69 -1.21
N SER A 42 6.35 -12.55 -1.96
CA SER A 42 7.53 -13.29 -1.48
C SER A 42 8.83 -12.49 -1.56
N LYS A 43 8.90 -11.56 -2.51
CA LYS A 43 10.05 -10.64 -2.72
C LYS A 43 9.57 -9.39 -3.41
N TYR A 44 10.17 -8.26 -3.05
CA TYR A 44 10.00 -7.00 -3.78
C TYR A 44 11.29 -6.19 -3.73
N ILE A 45 11.45 -5.28 -4.70
CA ILE A 45 12.53 -4.30 -4.76
C ILE A 45 11.90 -2.94 -5.00
N LEU A 46 12.09 -2.04 -4.04
CA LEU A 46 11.61 -0.66 -4.12
C LEU A 46 12.69 0.23 -4.72
N THR A 47 12.31 1.03 -5.69
CA THR A 47 13.11 2.14 -6.19
C THR A 47 12.22 3.39 -6.27
N ILE A 48 12.83 4.56 -6.44
CA ILE A 48 12.07 5.80 -6.61
C ILE A 48 11.22 5.79 -7.90
N GLU A 49 11.51 4.93 -8.85
CA GLU A 49 10.82 4.88 -10.15
C GLU A 49 9.74 3.81 -10.23
N LYS A 50 9.98 2.66 -9.61
CA LYS A 50 9.11 1.48 -9.68
C LYS A 50 9.31 0.55 -8.50
N THR A 51 8.39 -0.38 -8.36
CA THR A 51 8.50 -1.54 -7.47
C THR A 51 8.48 -2.80 -8.32
N ASP A 52 9.53 -3.62 -8.24
CA ASP A 52 9.55 -4.97 -8.81
C ASP A 52 8.98 -5.96 -7.78
N ILE A 53 8.04 -6.82 -8.19
CA ILE A 53 7.20 -7.62 -7.31
C ILE A 53 7.21 -9.08 -7.73
N ASN A 54 7.43 -9.98 -6.76
CA ASN A 54 7.15 -11.41 -6.89
C ASN A 54 5.92 -11.74 -6.03
N LEU A 55 4.76 -11.82 -6.66
CA LEU A 55 3.48 -12.14 -6.04
C LEU A 55 3.22 -13.63 -6.16
N VAL A 56 2.77 -14.28 -5.08
CA VAL A 56 2.45 -15.71 -5.07
C VAL A 56 0.95 -15.91 -4.85
N TYR A 57 0.33 -16.68 -5.72
CA TYR A 57 -1.07 -17.11 -5.66
C TYR A 57 -1.18 -18.57 -6.11
N LYS A 58 -1.87 -19.43 -5.32
CA LYS A 58 -2.03 -20.87 -5.59
C LYS A 58 -0.70 -21.55 -5.98
N ASN A 59 0.36 -21.28 -5.21
CA ASN A 59 1.73 -21.78 -5.38
C ASN A 59 2.45 -21.34 -6.67
N ASN A 60 1.85 -20.51 -7.50
CA ASN A 60 2.48 -19.93 -8.67
C ASN A 60 3.06 -18.54 -8.34
N THR A 61 4.24 -18.24 -8.86
CA THR A 61 4.89 -16.95 -8.69
C THR A 61 4.72 -16.10 -9.95
N TYR A 62 4.16 -14.92 -9.78
CA TYR A 62 3.96 -13.93 -10.83
C TYR A 62 4.93 -12.77 -10.62
N LYS A 63 5.78 -12.52 -11.61
CA LYS A 63 6.80 -11.46 -11.57
C LYS A 63 6.36 -10.30 -12.45
N PHE A 64 6.31 -9.11 -11.90
CA PHE A 64 5.94 -7.89 -12.62
C PHE A 64 6.48 -6.64 -11.93
N SER A 65 6.40 -5.51 -12.61
CA SER A 65 6.76 -4.19 -12.07
C SER A 65 5.52 -3.31 -12.00
N SER A 66 5.46 -2.44 -10.99
CA SER A 66 4.45 -1.41 -10.86
C SER A 66 5.11 -0.06 -10.61
N LYS A 67 4.52 1.03 -11.10
CA LYS A 67 4.95 2.40 -10.80
C LYS A 67 4.45 2.90 -9.43
N LEU A 68 3.60 2.12 -8.78
CA LEU A 68 3.17 2.39 -7.40
C LEU A 68 4.32 2.02 -6.45
N ILE A 69 4.88 3.02 -5.78
CA ILE A 69 5.99 2.86 -4.84
C ILE A 69 5.49 2.86 -3.40
N GLY A 70 6.31 2.33 -2.49
CA GLY A 70 6.00 2.26 -1.06
C GLY A 70 5.33 0.96 -0.63
N LYS A 71 5.73 0.48 0.56
CA LYS A 71 5.28 -0.81 1.11
C LYS A 71 3.75 -0.90 1.27
N TYR A 72 3.09 0.20 1.64
CA TYR A 72 1.63 0.20 1.75
C TYR A 72 0.91 0.00 0.41
N ASN A 73 1.50 0.44 -0.72
CA ASN A 73 0.95 0.16 -2.03
C ASN A 73 1.06 -1.32 -2.42
N LEU A 74 2.01 -2.07 -1.86
CA LEU A 74 2.06 -3.53 -2.01
C LEU A 74 0.85 -4.20 -1.35
N TYR A 75 0.43 -3.74 -0.17
CA TYR A 75 -0.82 -4.20 0.46
C TYR A 75 -2.04 -3.85 -0.40
N ASN A 76 -2.11 -2.63 -0.93
CA ASN A 76 -3.19 -2.21 -1.82
C ASN A 76 -3.24 -3.05 -3.10
N ILE A 77 -2.10 -3.37 -3.70
CA ILE A 77 -1.98 -4.26 -4.86
C ILE A 77 -2.53 -5.65 -4.53
N MET A 78 -2.08 -6.27 -3.42
CA MET A 78 -2.55 -7.58 -3.02
C MET A 78 -4.06 -7.62 -2.77
N ALA A 79 -4.60 -6.63 -2.07
CA ALA A 79 -6.04 -6.52 -1.84
C ALA A 79 -6.82 -6.39 -3.15
N SER A 80 -6.35 -5.54 -4.06
CA SER A 80 -6.97 -5.34 -5.38
C SER A 80 -6.93 -6.60 -6.25
N VAL A 81 -5.79 -7.31 -6.26
CA VAL A 81 -5.66 -8.58 -6.98
C VAL A 81 -6.66 -9.60 -6.45
N LEU A 82 -6.77 -9.76 -5.12
CA LEU A 82 -7.74 -10.67 -4.51
C LEU A 82 -9.18 -10.30 -4.86
N ALA A 83 -9.52 -9.02 -4.81
CA ALA A 83 -10.86 -8.56 -5.19
C ALA A 83 -11.19 -8.92 -6.63
N CYS A 84 -10.27 -8.65 -7.56
CA CYS A 84 -10.43 -8.99 -8.97
C CYS A 84 -10.54 -10.50 -9.21
N LEU A 85 -9.74 -11.31 -8.51
CA LEU A 85 -9.80 -12.77 -8.59
C LEU A 85 -11.14 -13.33 -8.08
N LEU A 86 -11.69 -12.76 -7.00
CA LEU A 86 -13.01 -13.14 -6.48
C LEU A 86 -14.15 -12.75 -7.43
N LEU A 87 -13.95 -11.74 -8.27
CA LEU A 87 -14.86 -11.38 -9.37
C LEU A 87 -14.66 -12.25 -10.62
N GLY A 88 -13.78 -13.25 -10.60
CA GLY A 88 -13.55 -14.19 -11.70
C GLY A 88 -12.61 -13.69 -12.79
N LEU A 89 -11.87 -12.60 -12.57
CA LEU A 89 -10.92 -12.08 -13.55
C LEU A 89 -9.65 -12.95 -13.62
N ASP A 90 -9.07 -13.03 -14.81
CA ASP A 90 -7.80 -13.74 -15.03
C ASP A 90 -6.62 -13.00 -14.42
N ILE A 91 -5.75 -13.74 -13.72
CA ILE A 91 -4.63 -13.15 -12.96
C ILE A 91 -3.61 -12.45 -13.87
N ASN A 92 -3.36 -12.95 -15.08
CA ASN A 92 -2.40 -12.32 -15.99
C ASN A 92 -2.93 -10.98 -16.50
N LYS A 93 -4.24 -10.89 -16.78
CA LYS A 93 -4.91 -9.64 -17.14
C LYS A 93 -4.86 -8.62 -16.00
N ILE A 94 -5.09 -9.08 -14.76
CA ILE A 94 -4.99 -8.23 -13.56
C ILE A 94 -3.58 -7.66 -13.43
N ILE A 95 -2.55 -8.50 -13.52
CA ILE A 95 -1.14 -8.11 -13.42
C ILE A 95 -0.75 -7.14 -14.53
N GLN A 96 -1.17 -7.41 -15.76
CA GLN A 96 -0.94 -6.51 -16.90
C GLN A 96 -1.56 -5.13 -16.64
N SER A 97 -2.78 -5.09 -16.14
CA SER A 97 -3.47 -3.84 -15.79
C SER A 97 -2.73 -3.09 -14.69
N ILE A 98 -2.30 -3.76 -13.61
CA ILE A 98 -1.53 -3.14 -12.52
C ILE A 98 -0.21 -2.57 -13.04
N SER A 99 0.49 -3.28 -13.93
CA SER A 99 1.75 -2.83 -14.53
C SER A 99 1.57 -1.60 -15.42
N SER A 100 0.38 -1.40 -15.98
CA SER A 100 0.05 -0.25 -16.82
C SER A 100 -0.34 1.01 -16.04
N ILE A 101 -0.68 0.89 -14.75
CA ILE A 101 -1.03 2.03 -13.90
C ILE A 101 0.20 2.94 -13.76
N LYS A 102 0.06 4.19 -14.18
CA LYS A 102 1.16 5.16 -14.10
C LYS A 102 1.33 5.69 -12.68
N GLN A 103 0.29 6.27 -12.13
CA GLN A 103 0.23 6.83 -10.77
C GLN A 103 -1.22 6.88 -10.30
N ILE A 104 -1.41 6.96 -8.99
CA ILE A 104 -2.70 7.26 -8.38
C ILE A 104 -2.56 8.65 -7.76
N PRO A 105 -3.39 9.64 -8.14
CA PRO A 105 -3.32 10.98 -7.59
C PRO A 105 -3.37 10.98 -6.06
N GLY A 106 -2.45 11.72 -5.44
CA GLY A 106 -2.35 11.81 -3.99
C GLY A 106 -1.96 10.51 -3.26
N ARG A 107 -1.34 9.54 -3.94
CA ARG A 107 -0.82 8.30 -3.34
C ARG A 107 0.65 8.10 -3.73
N LEU A 108 1.58 8.70 -2.97
CA LEU A 108 2.99 8.84 -3.36
C LEU A 108 3.13 9.28 -4.83
N GLU A 109 2.27 10.19 -5.22
CA GLU A 109 2.29 10.76 -6.56
C GLU A 109 3.58 11.54 -6.75
N LYS A 110 4.38 11.11 -7.71
CA LYS A 110 5.73 11.61 -7.94
C LYS A 110 5.76 12.54 -9.14
N LEU A 111 6.25 13.75 -8.93
CA LEU A 111 6.46 14.77 -9.95
C LEU A 111 7.97 15.05 -10.07
N LYS A 112 8.55 14.83 -11.24
CA LYS A 112 9.95 15.16 -11.51
C LYS A 112 10.08 16.67 -11.73
N LEU A 113 10.98 17.30 -10.98
CA LEU A 113 11.28 18.72 -11.10
C LEU A 113 12.40 18.98 -12.11
N LEU A 114 12.49 20.22 -12.62
CA LEU A 114 13.49 20.62 -13.62
C LEU A 114 14.94 20.42 -13.16
N ASN A 115 15.22 20.56 -11.87
CA ASN A 115 16.53 20.36 -11.26
C ASN A 115 16.89 18.87 -10.98
N GLY A 116 16.07 17.92 -11.47
CA GLY A 116 16.27 16.49 -11.24
C GLY A 116 15.78 15.96 -9.90
N ASN A 117 15.27 16.82 -9.02
CA ASN A 117 14.62 16.42 -7.78
C ASN A 117 13.18 15.93 -8.03
N PHE A 118 12.52 15.46 -6.96
CA PHE A 118 11.14 15.03 -7.02
C PHE A 118 10.30 15.80 -5.99
N ALA A 119 9.11 16.20 -6.40
CA ALA A 119 8.03 16.50 -5.47
C ALA A 119 7.15 15.26 -5.33
N ILE A 120 6.74 14.96 -4.11
CA ILE A 120 5.87 13.80 -3.80
C ILE A 120 4.63 14.34 -3.13
N VAL A 121 3.47 13.95 -3.65
CA VAL A 121 2.16 14.33 -3.11
C VAL A 121 1.47 13.11 -2.55
N ASP A 122 1.01 13.20 -1.30
CA ASP A 122 0.26 12.13 -0.65
C ASP A 122 -0.87 12.69 0.23
N TYR A 123 -1.89 11.88 0.41
CA TYR A 123 -3.08 12.22 1.21
C TYR A 123 -2.92 11.85 2.70
N ALA A 124 -1.74 11.49 3.16
CA ALA A 124 -1.50 11.15 4.56
C ALA A 124 -1.92 12.29 5.49
N HIS A 125 -2.84 11.99 6.41
CA HIS A 125 -3.42 12.96 7.33
C HIS A 125 -3.51 12.43 8.77
N THR A 126 -2.91 11.28 9.05
CA THR A 126 -2.76 10.69 10.38
C THR A 126 -1.28 10.51 10.71
N PRO A 127 -0.88 10.52 12.00
CA PRO A 127 0.51 10.33 12.39
C PRO A 127 1.12 9.04 11.83
N ASP A 128 0.40 7.93 11.88
CA ASP A 128 0.85 6.63 11.38
C ASP A 128 1.06 6.65 9.85
N ALA A 129 0.09 7.14 9.09
CA ALA A 129 0.23 7.26 7.63
C ALA A 129 1.40 8.19 7.26
N TYR A 130 1.58 9.27 8.01
CA TYR A 130 2.65 10.23 7.79
C TYR A 130 4.04 9.62 8.05
N ASN A 131 4.17 8.88 9.15
CA ASN A 131 5.40 8.14 9.48
C ASN A 131 5.74 7.10 8.39
N ASN A 132 4.77 6.33 7.93
CA ASN A 132 4.96 5.34 6.88
C ASN A 132 5.46 5.95 5.57
N ILE A 133 4.95 7.13 5.21
CA ILE A 133 5.39 7.84 3.99
C ILE A 133 6.79 8.38 4.14
N LEU A 134 7.08 9.09 5.22
CA LEU A 134 8.41 9.65 5.43
C LEU A 134 9.49 8.58 5.55
N SER A 135 9.20 7.46 6.22
CA SER A 135 10.11 6.31 6.25
C SER A 135 10.36 5.75 4.85
N THR A 136 9.31 5.59 4.04
CA THR A 136 9.45 5.13 2.65
C THR A 136 10.29 6.09 1.82
N ILE A 137 10.05 7.41 1.93
CA ILE A 137 10.82 8.43 1.19
C ILE A 137 12.27 8.45 1.66
N SER A 138 12.52 8.33 2.96
CA SER A 138 13.86 8.26 3.54
C SER A 138 14.66 7.08 2.99
N GLU A 139 14.06 5.88 2.98
CA GLU A 139 14.68 4.68 2.40
C GLU A 139 15.02 4.86 0.91
N LEU A 140 14.15 5.53 0.15
CA LEU A 140 14.33 5.72 -1.30
C LEU A 140 15.23 6.91 -1.65
N SER A 141 15.45 7.84 -0.74
CA SER A 141 16.18 9.10 -1.00
C SER A 141 17.71 8.96 -0.92
N SER A 142 18.22 7.82 -0.42
CA SER A 142 19.68 7.60 -0.27
C SER A 142 20.41 8.77 0.43
N ASN A 143 19.90 9.21 1.58
CA ASN A 143 20.43 10.33 2.38
C ASN A 143 20.30 11.73 1.75
N LYS A 144 19.45 11.91 0.75
CA LYS A 144 19.13 13.26 0.25
C LYS A 144 18.26 14.00 1.25
N LYS A 145 18.38 15.33 1.27
CA LYS A 145 17.55 16.20 2.11
C LYS A 145 16.09 16.07 1.71
N ILE A 146 15.23 15.78 2.69
CA ILE A 146 13.78 15.78 2.56
C ILE A 146 13.24 17.08 3.10
N ILE A 147 12.42 17.77 2.34
CA ILE A 147 11.68 18.95 2.78
C ILE A 147 10.21 18.54 2.83
N THR A 148 9.61 18.63 4.01
CA THR A 148 8.24 18.22 4.23
C THR A 148 7.33 19.43 4.39
N ILE A 149 6.23 19.46 3.63
CA ILE A 149 5.17 20.47 3.72
C ILE A 149 3.90 19.75 4.10
N PHE A 150 3.32 20.08 5.24
CA PHE A 150 2.08 19.45 5.69
C PHE A 150 1.19 20.43 6.44
N GLY A 151 -0.08 20.08 6.58
CA GLY A 151 -1.04 20.80 7.37
C GLY A 151 -2.06 19.87 8.00
N CYS A 152 -2.58 20.24 9.16
CA CYS A 152 -3.63 19.49 9.84
C CYS A 152 -4.93 20.29 9.76
N GLY A 153 -5.79 19.92 8.82
CA GLY A 153 -7.07 20.59 8.59
C GLY A 153 -8.10 20.37 9.70
N GLY A 154 -8.90 21.38 9.95
CA GLY A 154 -10.09 21.32 10.80
C GLY A 154 -9.82 21.24 12.31
N ASN A 155 -10.92 21.17 13.05
CA ASN A 155 -10.90 21.12 14.53
C ASN A 155 -11.20 19.72 15.09
N ARG A 156 -11.17 18.66 14.27
CA ARG A 156 -11.57 17.32 14.68
C ARG A 156 -10.63 16.70 15.72
N ASP A 157 -9.33 16.70 15.41
CA ASP A 157 -8.31 16.10 16.26
C ASP A 157 -7.08 17.02 16.31
N LYS A 158 -6.98 17.78 17.38
CA LYS A 158 -5.86 18.68 17.60
C LYS A 158 -4.62 17.95 18.14
N SER A 159 -4.79 16.78 18.78
CA SER A 159 -3.72 16.01 19.41
C SER A 159 -2.71 15.46 18.41
N LYS A 160 -3.13 15.19 17.17
CA LYS A 160 -2.25 14.70 16.12
C LYS A 160 -1.23 15.72 15.61
N ARG A 161 -1.49 17.04 15.79
CA ARG A 161 -0.62 18.11 15.28
C ARG A 161 0.82 18.03 15.79
N PRO A 162 1.05 18.00 17.13
CA PRO A 162 2.41 17.84 17.66
C PRO A 162 3.04 16.50 17.30
N MET A 163 2.25 15.42 17.19
CA MET A 163 2.77 14.12 16.76
C MET A 163 3.28 14.14 15.32
N MET A 164 2.53 14.76 14.41
CA MET A 164 2.95 14.88 13.00
C MET A 164 4.15 15.81 12.85
N ALA A 165 4.24 16.88 13.63
CA ALA A 165 5.41 17.76 13.64
C ALA A 165 6.66 16.99 14.08
N LYS A 166 6.57 16.22 15.17
CA LYS A 166 7.68 15.40 15.66
C LYS A 166 8.13 14.31 14.67
N ILE A 167 7.21 13.76 13.87
CA ILE A 167 7.55 12.78 12.84
C ILE A 167 8.26 13.45 11.65
N ALA A 168 8.02 14.75 11.42
CA ALA A 168 8.61 15.52 10.33
C ALA A 168 10.05 16.02 10.63
N GLU A 169 10.46 16.04 11.90
CA GLU A 169 11.83 16.40 12.36
C GLU A 169 12.81 15.27 12.06
#